data_5c078254469088534983287fcad9cce4
#
_entry.id   5c078254469088534983287fcad9cce4
#
_cell.length_a   1.000
_cell.length_b   1.000
_cell.length_c   1.000
_cell.angle_alpha   90.00
_cell.angle_beta   90.00
_cell.angle_gamma   90.00
#
_symmetry.space_group_name_H-M   'P 1'
#
loop_
_entity.id
_entity.type
_entity.pdbx_description
1 polymer ?
#
loop_
_entity_poly.entity_id
_entity_poly.type
_entity_poly.pdbx_seq_one_letter_code
_entity_poly.pdbx_strand_id
1 'polypeptide(L)'
;MPYLTYLPYYYSDSMSMPFLIGAVYLIVSAFQGDNRKSMYAKLCAAGALVFLGYKVKGSIIILFAVGVVLLFLKFRLKKAVCLILVFTAGFGAIGFAYNTAVDAVNPITKQQYEEYEYPVTHWIMMGLKGLGKYDEHDDYYTRSFHSKQEKQDANVKVIKERVKKYKIGGLYDHMVKKAVWTWQDGTYYISYHNQKPKNDNILMDFLHINGKYNKAFQNYSSALQMFILLMICISALKTLVRPEVDEMLLLKGIVFSAFLFFLLWETRSRYLFNMTPLFILLMVDGMDTVKAFLDSLKKPGKHTAEQTTV
;
A
#
# COMPACT_ATOMS: atom_id res chain seq x y z
N MET A 1 -1.15 4.65 19.47
CA MET A 1 -0.64 3.48 20.22
C MET A 1 -0.40 2.26 19.33
N PRO A 2 -1.34 1.74 18.48
CA PRO A 2 -1.09 0.51 17.72
C PRO A 2 0.17 0.56 16.85
N TYR A 3 0.45 1.70 16.23
CA TYR A 3 1.65 1.88 15.39
C TYR A 3 2.98 1.71 16.17
N LEU A 4 3.03 2.20 17.42
CA LEU A 4 4.24 2.10 18.24
C LEU A 4 4.52 0.66 18.67
N THR A 5 3.49 -0.15 18.86
CA THR A 5 3.65 -1.55 19.27
C THR A 5 4.21 -2.44 18.16
N TYR A 6 4.07 -2.02 16.89
CA TYR A 6 4.61 -2.75 15.75
C TYR A 6 6.05 -2.33 15.37
N LEU A 7 6.49 -1.13 15.74
CA LEU A 7 7.82 -0.62 15.40
C LEU A 7 9.00 -1.54 15.77
N PRO A 8 8.99 -2.27 16.92
CA PRO A 8 10.07 -3.19 17.26
C PRO A 8 10.21 -4.41 16.35
N TYR A 9 9.23 -4.66 15.47
CA TYR A 9 9.26 -5.79 14.56
C TYR A 9 9.98 -5.43 13.26
N TYR A 10 11.14 -6.02 13.05
CA TYR A 10 11.98 -5.83 11.85
C TYR A 10 11.49 -6.67 10.68
N TYR A 11 10.25 -6.41 10.24
CA TYR A 11 9.72 -6.98 9.02
C TYR A 11 9.94 -6.04 7.83
N SER A 12 9.87 -6.60 6.61
CA SER A 12 9.90 -5.81 5.38
C SER A 12 8.86 -4.68 5.35
N ASP A 13 7.76 -4.82 6.12
CA ASP A 13 6.72 -3.80 6.26
C ASP A 13 7.26 -2.51 6.90
N SER A 14 7.98 -2.61 8.03
CA SER A 14 8.60 -1.46 8.69
C SER A 14 9.84 -0.97 7.95
N MET A 15 10.66 -1.88 7.41
CA MET A 15 11.89 -1.53 6.69
C MET A 15 11.63 -0.82 5.36
N SER A 16 10.49 -1.08 4.71
CA SER A 16 10.13 -0.43 3.44
C SER A 16 9.55 0.98 3.61
N MET A 17 9.08 1.34 4.80
CA MET A 17 8.43 2.62 5.08
C MET A 17 9.31 3.85 4.78
N PRO A 18 10.60 3.92 5.15
CA PRO A 18 11.45 5.07 4.81
C PRO A 18 11.58 5.32 3.31
N PHE A 19 11.63 4.25 2.50
CA PHE A 19 11.70 4.37 1.04
C PHE A 19 10.39 4.90 0.46
N LEU A 20 9.25 4.44 0.97
CA LEU A 20 7.94 4.95 0.57
C LEU A 20 7.80 6.44 0.90
N ILE A 21 8.08 6.82 2.15
CA ILE A 21 7.95 8.21 2.62
C ILE A 21 8.94 9.12 1.88
N GLY A 22 10.20 8.69 1.74
CA GLY A 22 11.24 9.45 1.05
C GLY A 22 10.90 9.68 -0.41
N ALA A 23 10.40 8.67 -1.13
CA ALA A 23 10.00 8.81 -2.52
C ALA A 23 8.76 9.72 -2.66
N VAL A 24 7.74 9.58 -1.81
CA VAL A 24 6.58 10.49 -1.78
C VAL A 24 7.02 11.92 -1.52
N TYR A 25 7.86 12.16 -0.51
CA TYR A 25 8.40 13.48 -0.21
C TYR A 25 9.14 14.10 -1.41
N LEU A 26 9.98 13.32 -2.09
CA LEU A 26 10.71 13.80 -3.27
C LEU A 26 9.78 14.13 -4.43
N ILE A 27 8.74 13.32 -4.68
CA ILE A 27 7.74 13.60 -5.72
C ILE A 27 6.98 14.89 -5.39
N VAL A 28 6.47 15.03 -4.17
CA VAL A 28 5.76 16.23 -3.71
C VAL A 28 6.66 17.47 -3.80
N SER A 29 7.87 17.39 -3.27
CA SER A 29 8.86 18.46 -3.30
C SER A 29 9.32 18.83 -4.72
N ALA A 30 9.25 17.89 -5.67
CA ALA A 30 9.53 18.18 -7.08
C ALA A 30 8.45 19.06 -7.72
N PHE A 31 7.21 18.96 -7.24
CA PHE A 31 6.08 19.74 -7.78
C PHE A 31 5.98 21.15 -7.19
N GLN A 32 6.51 21.36 -5.99
CA GLN A 32 6.46 22.63 -5.27
C GLN A 32 7.59 23.59 -5.65
N GLY A 33 8.61 23.12 -6.36
CA GLY A 33 9.78 23.92 -6.72
C GLY A 33 9.73 24.45 -8.15
N ASP A 34 10.18 25.69 -8.38
CA ASP A 34 10.24 26.33 -9.71
C ASP A 34 11.47 25.91 -10.54
N ASN A 35 12.50 25.35 -9.89
CA ASN A 35 13.74 24.98 -10.56
C ASN A 35 13.64 23.63 -11.27
N ARG A 36 13.69 23.64 -12.61
CA ARG A 36 13.61 22.44 -13.46
C ARG A 36 14.71 21.40 -13.14
N LYS A 37 15.95 21.84 -12.91
CA LYS A 37 17.05 20.91 -12.59
C LYS A 37 16.79 20.20 -11.27
N SER A 38 16.33 20.93 -10.26
CA SER A 38 15.92 20.37 -8.97
C SER A 38 14.77 19.38 -9.11
N MET A 39 13.75 19.70 -9.92
CA MET A 39 12.62 18.80 -10.20
C MET A 39 13.08 17.49 -10.81
N TYR A 40 13.95 17.51 -11.82
CA TYR A 40 14.49 16.31 -12.45
C TYR A 40 15.33 15.48 -11.48
N ALA A 41 16.21 16.13 -10.70
CA ALA A 41 17.03 15.45 -9.70
C ALA A 41 16.16 14.74 -8.64
N LYS A 42 15.13 15.43 -8.13
CA LYS A 42 14.20 14.85 -7.14
C LYS A 42 13.40 13.69 -7.71
N LEU A 43 12.88 13.77 -8.93
CA LEU A 43 12.15 12.67 -9.56
C LEU A 43 13.07 11.48 -9.86
N CYS A 44 14.28 11.70 -10.33
CA CYS A 44 15.27 10.66 -10.51
C CYS A 44 15.58 9.94 -9.17
N ALA A 45 15.84 10.71 -8.10
CA ALA A 45 16.07 10.16 -6.78
C ALA A 45 14.83 9.43 -6.22
N ALA A 46 13.62 9.94 -6.47
CA ALA A 46 12.39 9.24 -6.11
C ALA A 46 12.28 7.88 -6.81
N GLY A 47 12.58 7.80 -8.11
CA GLY A 47 12.62 6.53 -8.85
C GLY A 47 13.62 5.54 -8.25
N ALA A 48 14.80 6.02 -7.87
CA ALA A 48 15.82 5.22 -7.19
C ALA A 48 15.32 4.67 -5.84
N LEU A 49 14.69 5.51 -5.02
CA LEU A 49 14.11 5.07 -3.74
C LEU A 49 12.98 4.06 -3.93
N VAL A 50 12.13 4.24 -4.96
CA VAL A 50 11.07 3.25 -5.26
C VAL A 50 11.67 1.90 -5.62
N PHE A 51 12.75 1.86 -6.39
CA PHE A 51 13.43 0.60 -6.70
C PHE A 51 13.98 -0.08 -5.43
N LEU A 52 14.70 0.66 -4.58
CA LEU A 52 15.24 0.13 -3.33
C LEU A 52 14.12 -0.38 -2.41
N GLY A 53 13.06 0.40 -2.26
CA GLY A 53 11.88 -0.01 -1.49
C GLY A 53 11.21 -1.26 -2.07
N TYR A 54 11.11 -1.36 -3.40
CA TYR A 54 10.59 -2.54 -4.10
C TYR A 54 11.41 -3.80 -3.82
N LYS A 55 12.74 -3.70 -3.72
CA LYS A 55 13.60 -4.84 -3.34
C LYS A 55 13.41 -5.26 -1.88
N VAL A 56 13.04 -4.33 -0.99
CA VAL A 56 12.67 -4.66 0.40
C VAL A 56 11.26 -5.26 0.47
N LYS A 57 10.30 -4.67 -0.28
CA LYS A 57 8.90 -5.09 -0.29
C LYS A 57 8.25 -4.81 -1.65
N GLY A 58 7.85 -5.87 -2.34
CA GLY A 58 7.31 -5.80 -3.71
C GLY A 58 6.14 -4.85 -3.89
N SER A 59 5.29 -4.64 -2.86
CA SER A 59 4.14 -3.73 -2.95
C SER A 59 4.52 -2.25 -3.12
N ILE A 60 5.76 -1.85 -2.86
CA ILE A 60 6.23 -0.47 -3.12
C ILE A 60 6.18 -0.10 -4.61
N ILE A 61 6.15 -1.08 -5.51
CA ILE A 61 5.99 -0.83 -6.96
C ILE A 61 4.67 -0.07 -7.27
N ILE A 62 3.69 -0.13 -6.39
CA ILE A 62 2.44 0.64 -6.50
C ILE A 62 2.74 2.14 -6.61
N LEU A 63 3.70 2.64 -5.83
CA LEU A 63 4.09 4.05 -5.89
C LEU A 63 4.66 4.42 -7.27
N PHE A 64 5.40 3.51 -7.93
CA PHE A 64 5.88 3.74 -9.29
C PHE A 64 4.71 3.94 -10.26
N ALA A 65 3.75 3.02 -10.26
CA ALA A 65 2.59 3.09 -11.14
C ALA A 65 1.75 4.35 -10.90
N VAL A 66 1.46 4.67 -9.64
CA VAL A 66 0.70 5.88 -9.27
C VAL A 66 1.47 7.15 -9.60
N GLY A 67 2.78 7.18 -9.39
CA GLY A 67 3.65 8.31 -9.77
C GLY A 67 3.60 8.58 -11.27
N VAL A 68 3.66 7.55 -12.11
CA VAL A 68 3.51 7.67 -13.57
C VAL A 68 2.15 8.27 -13.94
N VAL A 69 1.06 7.72 -13.38
CA VAL A 69 -0.30 8.23 -13.63
C VAL A 69 -0.44 9.69 -13.21
N LEU A 70 0.07 10.05 -12.02
CA LEU A 70 0.01 11.43 -11.53
C LEU A 70 0.75 12.42 -12.45
N LEU A 71 1.93 12.04 -12.95
CA LEU A 71 2.70 12.86 -13.89
C LEU A 71 1.92 13.10 -15.19
N PHE A 72 1.20 12.09 -15.69
CA PHE A 72 0.31 12.25 -16.84
C PHE A 72 -0.87 13.19 -16.56
N LEU A 73 -1.47 13.10 -15.39
CA LEU A 73 -2.60 13.95 -15.01
C LEU A 73 -2.19 15.41 -14.76
N LYS A 74 -0.99 15.63 -14.19
CA LYS A 74 -0.55 16.96 -13.75
C LYS A 74 0.06 17.79 -14.89
N PHE A 75 0.68 17.18 -15.88
CA PHE A 75 1.46 17.89 -16.90
C PHE A 75 0.98 17.60 -18.32
N ARG A 76 1.19 18.57 -19.22
CA ARG A 76 0.97 18.37 -20.67
C ARG A 76 1.84 17.23 -21.19
N LEU A 77 1.36 16.49 -22.18
CA LEU A 77 1.91 15.22 -22.67
C LEU A 77 3.45 15.23 -22.84
N LYS A 78 4.01 16.21 -23.58
CA LYS A 78 5.48 16.30 -23.80
C LYS A 78 6.26 16.39 -22.49
N LYS A 79 5.81 17.24 -21.55
CA LYS A 79 6.44 17.42 -20.24
C LYS A 79 6.24 16.18 -19.38
N ALA A 80 5.04 15.60 -19.36
CA ALA A 80 4.73 14.36 -18.64
C ALA A 80 5.66 13.22 -19.06
N VAL A 81 5.78 12.97 -20.37
CA VAL A 81 6.67 11.93 -20.90
C VAL A 81 8.12 12.15 -20.48
N CYS A 82 8.63 13.38 -20.58
CA CYS A 82 9.99 13.71 -20.13
C CYS A 82 10.19 13.39 -18.63
N LEU A 83 9.26 13.78 -17.77
CA LEU A 83 9.34 13.55 -16.32
C LEU A 83 9.21 12.06 -15.97
N ILE A 84 8.36 11.32 -16.67
CA ILE A 84 8.24 9.88 -16.54
C ILE A 84 9.55 9.19 -16.94
N LEU A 85 10.17 9.61 -18.03
CA LEU A 85 11.47 9.06 -18.45
C LEU A 85 12.55 9.32 -17.38
N VAL A 86 12.58 10.50 -16.77
CA VAL A 86 13.52 10.82 -15.68
C VAL A 86 13.25 9.95 -14.44
N PHE A 87 11.99 9.81 -14.06
CA PHE A 87 11.59 8.97 -12.92
C PHE A 87 11.95 7.49 -13.17
N THR A 88 11.66 6.98 -14.36
CA THR A 88 12.00 5.62 -14.79
C THR A 88 13.53 5.43 -14.91
N ALA A 89 14.27 6.45 -15.36
CA ALA A 89 15.73 6.38 -15.43
C ALA A 89 16.35 6.23 -14.03
N GLY A 90 15.84 6.93 -13.02
CA GLY A 90 16.28 6.74 -11.63
C GLY A 90 16.03 5.32 -11.12
N PHE A 91 14.82 4.79 -11.36
CA PHE A 91 14.46 3.41 -11.03
C PHE A 91 15.37 2.40 -11.75
N GLY A 92 15.56 2.56 -13.05
CA GLY A 92 16.35 1.65 -13.89
C GLY A 92 17.86 1.70 -13.60
N ALA A 93 18.42 2.88 -13.36
CA ALA A 93 19.85 3.05 -13.08
C ALA A 93 20.27 2.33 -11.78
N ILE A 94 19.49 2.54 -10.70
CA ILE A 94 19.73 1.80 -9.44
C ILE A 94 19.44 0.32 -9.60
N GLY A 95 18.41 -0.04 -10.40
CA GLY A 95 18.09 -1.42 -10.74
C GLY A 95 19.25 -2.13 -11.44
N PHE A 96 19.83 -1.47 -12.42
CA PHE A 96 21.02 -1.99 -13.13
C PHE A 96 22.21 -2.16 -12.19
N ALA A 97 22.55 -1.12 -11.42
CA ALA A 97 23.67 -1.17 -10.47
C ALA A 97 23.47 -2.27 -9.41
N TYR A 98 22.26 -2.39 -8.86
CA TYR A 98 21.92 -3.43 -7.88
C TYR A 98 22.07 -4.84 -8.46
N ASN A 99 21.49 -5.10 -9.64
CA ASN A 99 21.54 -6.42 -10.24
C ASN A 99 22.98 -6.78 -10.63
N THR A 100 23.75 -5.84 -11.19
CA THR A 100 25.18 -6.05 -11.50
C THR A 100 25.98 -6.39 -10.24
N ALA A 101 25.74 -5.67 -9.13
CA ALA A 101 26.42 -5.94 -7.87
C ALA A 101 26.04 -7.31 -7.28
N VAL A 102 24.75 -7.66 -7.34
CA VAL A 102 24.25 -8.97 -6.88
C VAL A 102 24.85 -10.09 -7.73
N ASP A 103 24.81 -9.96 -9.05
CA ASP A 103 25.33 -10.99 -9.97
C ASP A 103 26.84 -11.22 -9.78
N ALA A 104 27.59 -10.16 -9.43
CA ALA A 104 29.03 -10.25 -9.17
C ALA A 104 29.40 -11.04 -7.89
N VAL A 105 28.51 -11.07 -6.90
CA VAL A 105 28.78 -11.71 -5.59
C VAL A 105 27.89 -12.91 -5.30
N ASN A 106 26.87 -13.15 -6.12
CA ASN A 106 25.90 -14.22 -5.90
C ASN A 106 26.46 -15.57 -6.38
N PRO A 107 26.70 -16.54 -5.47
CA PRO A 107 27.17 -17.86 -5.84
C PRO A 107 26.06 -18.76 -6.42
N ILE A 108 24.80 -18.29 -6.41
CA ILE A 108 23.63 -19.08 -6.80
C ILE A 108 23.47 -19.01 -8.32
N THR A 109 23.40 -20.17 -8.97
CA THR A 109 23.16 -20.26 -10.41
C THR A 109 21.73 -19.81 -10.75
N LYS A 110 21.50 -19.37 -12.00
CA LYS A 110 20.16 -19.01 -12.47
C LYS A 110 19.15 -20.14 -12.26
N GLN A 111 19.55 -21.38 -12.48
CA GLN A 111 18.69 -22.55 -12.30
C GLN A 111 18.29 -22.75 -10.84
N GLN A 112 19.26 -22.63 -9.92
CA GLN A 112 18.96 -22.68 -8.47
C GLN A 112 18.06 -21.53 -8.04
N TYR A 113 18.26 -20.33 -8.61
CA TYR A 113 17.38 -19.19 -8.31
C TYR A 113 15.93 -19.46 -8.76
N GLU A 114 15.72 -19.98 -9.97
CA GLU A 114 14.40 -20.35 -10.50
C GLU A 114 13.71 -21.44 -9.68
N GLU A 115 14.47 -22.37 -9.10
CA GLU A 115 13.95 -23.42 -8.22
C GLU A 115 13.35 -22.86 -6.93
N TYR A 116 13.94 -21.80 -6.37
CA TYR A 116 13.47 -21.20 -5.12
C TYR A 116 12.54 -19.99 -5.32
N GLU A 117 12.56 -19.36 -6.50
CA GLU A 117 11.73 -18.19 -6.78
C GLU A 117 10.25 -18.53 -6.86
N TYR A 118 9.42 -17.70 -6.23
CA TYR A 118 7.98 -17.74 -6.41
C TYR A 118 7.54 -16.80 -7.54
N PRO A 119 6.85 -17.30 -8.58
CA PRO A 119 6.28 -16.43 -9.60
C PRO A 119 5.12 -15.59 -9.03
N VAL A 120 4.82 -14.48 -9.66
CA VAL A 120 3.69 -13.58 -9.29
C VAL A 120 2.37 -14.36 -9.15
N THR A 121 2.16 -15.37 -9.99
CA THR A 121 0.97 -16.23 -9.98
C THR A 121 0.78 -17.00 -8.68
N HIS A 122 1.86 -17.29 -7.93
CA HIS A 122 1.79 -17.92 -6.62
C HIS A 122 1.00 -17.07 -5.62
N TRP A 123 1.32 -15.80 -5.52
CA TRP A 123 0.66 -14.88 -4.59
C TRP A 123 -0.79 -14.59 -4.98
N ILE A 124 -1.10 -14.55 -6.28
CA ILE A 124 -2.47 -14.41 -6.77
C ILE A 124 -3.28 -15.68 -6.49
N MET A 125 -2.69 -16.86 -6.74
CA MET A 125 -3.31 -18.16 -6.45
C MET A 125 -3.67 -18.24 -4.96
N MET A 126 -2.72 -17.94 -4.07
CA MET A 126 -2.92 -17.92 -2.62
C MET A 126 -3.95 -16.86 -2.20
N GLY A 127 -3.90 -15.69 -2.83
CA GLY A 127 -4.84 -14.59 -2.61
C GLY A 127 -6.30 -14.93 -2.92
N LEU A 128 -6.56 -15.93 -3.75
CA LEU A 128 -7.89 -16.44 -4.10
C LEU A 128 -8.36 -17.60 -3.20
N LYS A 129 -7.68 -17.93 -2.11
CA LYS A 129 -8.06 -18.99 -1.18
C LYS A 129 -8.53 -18.45 0.16
N GLY A 130 -9.69 -18.88 0.65
CA GLY A 130 -10.20 -18.52 1.98
C GLY A 130 -10.35 -17.01 2.17
N LEU A 131 -9.54 -16.42 3.08
CA LEU A 131 -9.45 -14.95 3.30
C LEU A 131 -8.23 -14.33 2.59
N GLY A 132 -7.60 -15.03 1.65
CA GLY A 132 -6.39 -14.57 0.98
C GLY A 132 -5.14 -14.59 1.83
N LYS A 133 -5.11 -15.38 2.91
CA LYS A 133 -3.96 -15.55 3.80
C LYS A 133 -2.92 -16.47 3.18
N TYR A 134 -1.68 -16.43 3.75
CA TYR A 134 -0.68 -17.46 3.50
C TYR A 134 -1.26 -18.86 3.80
N ASP A 135 -1.02 -19.79 2.89
CA ASP A 135 -1.50 -21.16 2.97
C ASP A 135 -0.37 -22.14 2.61
N GLU A 136 -0.05 -23.04 3.56
CA GLU A 136 1.04 -23.99 3.42
C GLU A 136 0.85 -24.98 2.27
N HIS A 137 -0.40 -25.40 2.00
CA HIS A 137 -0.66 -26.31 0.89
C HIS A 137 -0.38 -25.65 -0.47
N ASP A 138 -0.75 -24.38 -0.62
CA ASP A 138 -0.44 -23.63 -1.83
C ASP A 138 1.08 -23.39 -1.98
N ASP A 139 1.78 -23.21 -0.84
CA ASP A 139 3.23 -23.10 -0.81
C ASP A 139 3.90 -24.39 -1.27
N TYR A 140 3.55 -25.54 -0.65
CA TYR A 140 4.07 -26.84 -1.07
C TYR A 140 3.72 -27.18 -2.51
N TYR A 141 2.50 -26.86 -2.96
CA TYR A 141 2.09 -27.09 -4.34
C TYR A 141 2.99 -26.34 -5.32
N THR A 142 3.27 -25.05 -5.10
CA THR A 142 4.16 -24.28 -5.98
C THR A 142 5.60 -24.81 -5.93
N ARG A 143 6.09 -25.22 -4.75
CA ARG A 143 7.47 -25.76 -4.59
C ARG A 143 7.65 -27.13 -5.22
N SER A 144 6.59 -27.88 -5.48
CA SER A 144 6.69 -29.20 -6.10
C SER A 144 7.12 -29.15 -7.58
N PHE A 145 7.17 -27.94 -8.18
CA PHE A 145 7.64 -27.71 -9.55
C PHE A 145 9.04 -27.07 -9.52
N HIS A 146 9.89 -27.42 -10.48
CA HIS A 146 11.32 -27.03 -10.46
C HIS A 146 11.62 -25.79 -11.31
N SER A 147 10.92 -25.59 -12.42
CA SER A 147 11.14 -24.43 -13.28
C SER A 147 10.11 -23.31 -13.01
N LYS A 148 10.52 -22.08 -13.29
CA LYS A 148 9.63 -20.90 -13.18
C LYS A 148 8.38 -21.04 -14.05
N GLN A 149 8.55 -21.58 -15.26
CA GLN A 149 7.44 -21.77 -16.19
C GLN A 149 6.44 -22.81 -15.69
N GLU A 150 6.90 -23.98 -15.21
CA GLU A 150 6.03 -25.00 -14.64
C GLU A 150 5.24 -24.47 -13.44
N LYS A 151 5.90 -23.78 -12.51
CA LYS A 151 5.25 -23.11 -11.37
C LYS A 151 4.16 -22.15 -11.83
N GLN A 152 4.47 -21.35 -12.85
CA GLN A 152 3.53 -20.36 -13.37
C GLN A 152 2.30 -21.02 -14.01
N ASP A 153 2.49 -22.02 -14.84
CA ASP A 153 1.42 -22.74 -15.54
C ASP A 153 0.53 -23.50 -14.54
N ALA A 154 1.13 -24.19 -13.57
CA ALA A 154 0.41 -24.87 -12.51
C ALA A 154 -0.44 -23.91 -11.67
N ASN A 155 0.13 -22.78 -11.24
CA ASN A 155 -0.58 -21.76 -10.45
C ASN A 155 -1.72 -21.12 -11.26
N VAL A 156 -1.52 -20.83 -12.54
CA VAL A 156 -2.57 -20.29 -13.44
C VAL A 156 -3.73 -21.28 -13.57
N LYS A 157 -3.46 -22.58 -13.65
CA LYS A 157 -4.51 -23.61 -13.66
C LYS A 157 -5.38 -23.52 -12.40
N VAL A 158 -4.77 -23.49 -11.22
CA VAL A 158 -5.48 -23.37 -9.94
C VAL A 158 -6.24 -22.04 -9.84
N ILE A 159 -5.67 -20.93 -10.29
CA ILE A 159 -6.35 -19.62 -10.35
C ILE A 159 -7.64 -19.74 -11.16
N LYS A 160 -7.58 -20.30 -12.37
CA LYS A 160 -8.75 -20.49 -13.24
C LYS A 160 -9.83 -21.36 -12.59
N GLU A 161 -9.43 -22.45 -11.93
CA GLU A 161 -10.34 -23.34 -11.21
C GLU A 161 -11.04 -22.62 -10.05
N ARG A 162 -10.28 -21.83 -9.22
CA ARG A 162 -10.84 -21.07 -8.11
C ARG A 162 -11.81 -19.99 -8.58
N VAL A 163 -11.46 -19.21 -9.59
CA VAL A 163 -12.34 -18.19 -10.18
C VAL A 163 -13.60 -18.81 -10.73
N LYS A 164 -13.50 -19.94 -11.47
CA LYS A 164 -14.67 -20.69 -11.98
C LYS A 164 -15.58 -21.19 -10.85
N LYS A 165 -14.98 -21.69 -9.77
CA LYS A 165 -15.71 -22.20 -8.59
C LYS A 165 -16.49 -21.11 -7.87
N TYR A 166 -15.90 -19.92 -7.74
CA TYR A 166 -16.56 -18.80 -7.06
C TYR A 166 -17.78 -18.27 -7.82
N LYS A 167 -17.78 -18.33 -9.15
CA LYS A 167 -18.73 -17.55 -9.97
C LYS A 167 -18.65 -16.06 -9.60
N ILE A 168 -19.46 -15.22 -10.22
CA ILE A 168 -19.40 -13.76 -9.99
C ILE A 168 -19.78 -13.38 -8.55
N GLY A 169 -20.90 -13.92 -8.04
CA GLY A 169 -21.37 -13.61 -6.67
C GLY A 169 -20.41 -14.09 -5.58
N GLY A 170 -19.90 -15.32 -5.71
CA GLY A 170 -18.94 -15.85 -4.73
C GLY A 170 -17.60 -15.15 -4.78
N LEU A 171 -17.16 -14.67 -5.96
CA LEU A 171 -15.95 -13.85 -6.08
C LEU A 171 -16.12 -12.50 -5.38
N TYR A 172 -17.28 -11.85 -5.54
CA TYR A 172 -17.61 -10.63 -4.82
C TYR A 172 -17.56 -10.84 -3.30
N ASP A 173 -18.23 -11.86 -2.78
CA ASP A 173 -18.22 -12.20 -1.36
C ASP A 173 -16.80 -12.47 -0.82
N HIS A 174 -15.99 -13.19 -1.61
CA HIS A 174 -14.59 -13.43 -1.27
C HIS A 174 -13.81 -12.12 -1.16
N MET A 175 -13.95 -11.21 -2.14
CA MET A 175 -13.26 -9.90 -2.15
C MET A 175 -13.69 -9.03 -0.97
N VAL A 176 -14.99 -8.99 -0.63
CA VAL A 176 -15.49 -8.26 0.54
C VAL A 176 -14.91 -8.80 1.84
N LYS A 177 -14.99 -10.12 2.06
CA LYS A 177 -14.42 -10.77 3.26
C LYS A 177 -12.93 -10.52 3.38
N LYS A 178 -12.21 -10.57 2.28
CA LYS A 178 -10.78 -10.31 2.21
C LYS A 178 -10.44 -8.85 2.49
N ALA A 179 -11.20 -7.91 1.93
CA ALA A 179 -11.06 -6.48 2.23
C ALA A 179 -11.25 -6.21 3.73
N VAL A 180 -12.34 -6.71 4.31
CA VAL A 180 -12.60 -6.59 5.74
C VAL A 180 -11.44 -7.17 6.55
N TRP A 181 -11.01 -8.39 6.25
CA TRP A 181 -9.90 -9.06 6.93
C TRP A 181 -8.60 -8.25 6.89
N THR A 182 -8.30 -7.64 5.75
CA THR A 182 -7.04 -6.91 5.54
C THR A 182 -7.05 -5.53 6.18
N TRP A 183 -8.18 -4.80 6.08
CA TRP A 183 -8.20 -3.36 6.36
C TRP A 183 -8.78 -2.99 7.72
N GLN A 184 -9.57 -3.86 8.37
CA GLN A 184 -10.19 -3.54 9.67
C GLN A 184 -9.26 -3.67 10.87
N ASP A 185 -8.20 -4.50 10.78
CA ASP A 185 -7.32 -4.79 11.89
C ASP A 185 -6.27 -3.70 12.09
N GLY A 186 -6.55 -2.79 13.01
CA GLY A 186 -5.62 -1.72 13.40
C GLY A 186 -4.47 -2.17 14.29
N THR A 187 -4.40 -3.46 14.67
CA THR A 187 -3.24 -4.01 15.40
C THR A 187 -2.12 -4.46 14.48
N TYR A 188 -2.36 -4.50 13.16
CA TYR A 188 -1.42 -5.01 12.18
C TYR A 188 -0.91 -6.40 12.50
N TYR A 189 -1.81 -7.27 13.01
CA TYR A 189 -1.50 -8.66 13.31
C TYR A 189 -0.48 -8.86 14.45
N ILE A 190 -0.30 -7.87 15.32
CA ILE A 190 0.75 -7.86 16.36
C ILE A 190 0.57 -9.00 17.37
N SER A 191 -0.67 -9.30 17.77
CA SER A 191 -0.95 -10.36 18.76
C SER A 191 -0.52 -11.75 18.29
N TYR A 192 -0.53 -11.99 16.98
CA TYR A 192 -0.04 -13.24 16.42
C TYR A 192 1.49 -13.36 16.55
N HIS A 193 2.23 -12.28 16.42
CA HIS A 193 3.68 -12.27 16.59
C HIS A 193 4.11 -12.47 18.05
N ASN A 194 3.21 -12.19 18.98
CA ASN A 194 3.45 -12.33 20.41
C ASN A 194 2.87 -13.61 21.03
N GLN A 195 2.70 -14.68 20.27
CA GLN A 195 2.16 -15.94 20.80
C GLN A 195 3.08 -16.64 21.81
N LYS A 196 4.39 -16.40 21.74
CA LYS A 196 5.40 -16.98 22.63
C LYS A 196 6.34 -15.89 23.14
N PRO A 197 5.89 -15.03 24.06
CA PRO A 197 6.74 -13.98 24.63
C PRO A 197 7.87 -14.59 25.44
N LYS A 198 9.08 -14.03 25.34
CA LYS A 198 10.24 -14.46 26.14
C LYS A 198 10.13 -13.99 27.60
N ASN A 199 9.50 -12.85 27.80
CA ASN A 199 9.35 -12.22 29.09
C ASN A 199 7.89 -11.86 29.31
N ASP A 200 7.41 -12.07 30.51
CA ASP A 200 6.09 -11.63 30.96
C ASP A 200 6.19 -10.20 31.51
N ASN A 201 5.41 -9.29 30.97
CA ASN A 201 5.33 -7.91 31.42
C ASN A 201 3.98 -7.30 31.06
N ILE A 202 3.66 -6.13 31.60
CA ILE A 202 2.37 -5.47 31.41
C ILE A 202 2.04 -5.23 29.91
N LEU A 203 3.02 -5.09 29.01
CA LEU A 203 2.75 -4.93 27.59
C LEU A 203 2.20 -6.23 27.00
N MET A 204 2.59 -7.38 27.52
CA MET A 204 2.09 -8.68 27.07
C MET A 204 0.64 -8.89 27.44
N ASP A 205 0.12 -8.27 28.50
CA ASP A 205 -1.30 -8.25 28.82
C ASP A 205 -2.15 -7.62 27.69
N PHE A 206 -1.59 -6.71 26.92
CA PHE A 206 -2.23 -6.09 25.76
C PHE A 206 -1.89 -6.79 24.43
N LEU A 207 -0.64 -7.20 24.24
CA LEU A 207 -0.14 -7.66 22.93
C LEU A 207 -0.21 -9.17 22.75
N HIS A 208 -0.12 -9.97 23.81
CA HIS A 208 -0.23 -11.42 23.72
C HIS A 208 -1.67 -11.84 23.43
N ILE A 209 -1.85 -12.87 22.58
CA ILE A 209 -3.19 -13.31 22.13
C ILE A 209 -4.11 -13.69 23.29
N ASN A 210 -3.57 -14.23 24.37
CA ASN A 210 -4.28 -14.60 25.61
C ASN A 210 -4.10 -13.56 26.73
N GLY A 211 -3.55 -12.39 26.43
CA GLY A 211 -3.33 -11.33 27.41
C GLY A 211 -4.63 -10.76 27.94
N LYS A 212 -4.64 -10.40 29.25
CA LYS A 212 -5.82 -9.93 29.99
C LYS A 212 -6.57 -8.79 29.27
N TYR A 213 -5.85 -7.87 28.66
CA TYR A 213 -6.41 -6.68 27.98
C TYR A 213 -6.34 -6.76 26.45
N ASN A 214 -5.91 -7.89 25.89
CA ASN A 214 -5.71 -8.03 24.42
C ASN A 214 -6.99 -7.75 23.63
N LYS A 215 -8.15 -8.25 24.07
CA LYS A 215 -9.42 -8.00 23.39
C LYS A 215 -9.80 -6.53 23.38
N ALA A 216 -9.60 -5.82 24.49
CA ALA A 216 -9.84 -4.37 24.57
C ALA A 216 -8.88 -3.60 23.65
N PHE A 217 -7.61 -3.99 23.60
CA PHE A 217 -6.61 -3.41 22.70
C PHE A 217 -6.96 -3.63 21.22
N GLN A 218 -7.37 -4.85 20.84
CA GLN A 218 -7.82 -5.13 19.47
C GLN A 218 -9.04 -4.30 19.08
N ASN A 219 -10.06 -4.21 19.96
CA ASN A 219 -11.26 -3.41 19.69
C ASN A 219 -10.94 -1.93 19.52
N TYR A 220 -10.12 -1.36 20.44
CA TYR A 220 -9.66 0.03 20.35
C TYR A 220 -8.89 0.29 19.05
N SER A 221 -7.93 -0.58 18.71
CA SER A 221 -7.11 -0.43 17.51
C SER A 221 -7.94 -0.53 16.23
N SER A 222 -8.90 -1.46 16.19
CA SER A 222 -9.80 -1.61 15.04
C SER A 222 -10.77 -0.44 14.91
N ALA A 223 -11.30 0.10 16.02
CA ALA A 223 -12.14 1.30 16.01
C ALA A 223 -11.37 2.51 15.48
N LEU A 224 -10.13 2.71 15.92
CA LEU A 224 -9.25 3.77 15.42
C LEU A 224 -8.96 3.59 13.93
N GLN A 225 -8.67 2.37 13.48
CA GLN A 225 -8.43 2.07 12.06
C GLN A 225 -9.67 2.38 11.21
N MET A 226 -10.85 1.99 11.68
CA MET A 226 -12.10 2.30 10.97
C MET A 226 -12.37 3.79 10.90
N PHE A 227 -12.08 4.54 11.96
CA PHE A 227 -12.17 6.01 11.95
C PHE A 227 -11.19 6.61 10.90
N ILE A 228 -9.95 6.15 10.86
CA ILE A 228 -8.95 6.59 9.87
C ILE A 228 -9.47 6.31 8.45
N LEU A 229 -9.96 5.10 8.18
CA LEU A 229 -10.49 4.74 6.86
C LEU A 229 -11.71 5.59 6.48
N LEU A 230 -12.60 5.88 7.42
CA LEU A 230 -13.74 6.79 7.19
C LEU A 230 -13.26 8.19 6.77
N MET A 231 -12.27 8.74 7.46
CA MET A 231 -11.70 10.06 7.09
C MET A 231 -11.00 10.01 5.73
N ILE A 232 -10.30 8.92 5.39
CA ILE A 232 -9.72 8.71 4.06
C ILE A 232 -10.81 8.68 2.98
N CYS A 233 -11.94 8.02 3.22
CA CYS A 233 -13.09 8.03 2.31
C CYS A 233 -13.65 9.43 2.11
N ILE A 234 -13.79 10.21 3.18
CA ILE A 234 -14.25 11.61 3.11
C ILE A 234 -13.26 12.48 2.31
N SER A 235 -11.96 12.32 2.56
CA SER A 235 -10.91 12.96 1.78
C SER A 235 -10.99 12.60 0.28
N ALA A 236 -11.28 11.34 -0.04
CA ALA A 236 -11.44 10.89 -1.42
C ALA A 236 -12.71 11.49 -2.08
N LEU A 237 -13.84 11.54 -1.36
CA LEU A 237 -15.07 12.17 -1.84
C LEU A 237 -14.88 13.66 -2.18
N LYS A 238 -14.10 14.41 -1.38
CA LYS A 238 -13.72 15.79 -1.70
C LYS A 238 -13.11 15.90 -3.09
N THR A 239 -12.21 15.00 -3.45
CA THR A 239 -11.55 15.00 -4.76
C THR A 239 -12.51 14.65 -5.91
N LEU A 240 -13.54 13.81 -5.66
CA LEU A 240 -14.57 13.53 -6.68
C LEU A 240 -15.47 14.74 -6.94
N VAL A 241 -15.76 15.53 -5.90
CA VAL A 241 -16.59 16.75 -6.02
C VAL A 241 -15.81 17.93 -6.59
N ARG A 242 -14.53 18.05 -6.23
CA ARG A 242 -13.61 19.09 -6.69
C ARG A 242 -12.31 18.43 -7.14
N PRO A 243 -12.24 18.02 -8.42
CA PRO A 243 -11.07 17.33 -8.94
C PRO A 243 -9.88 18.29 -9.06
N GLU A 244 -8.90 18.11 -8.20
CA GLU A 244 -7.62 18.81 -8.23
C GLU A 244 -6.50 17.79 -8.31
N VAL A 245 -5.50 18.08 -9.17
CA VAL A 245 -4.30 17.24 -9.30
C VAL A 245 -3.22 17.81 -8.38
N ASP A 246 -3.39 17.53 -7.10
CA ASP A 246 -2.53 17.96 -5.99
C ASP A 246 -1.71 16.80 -5.40
N GLU A 247 -0.99 17.08 -4.33
CA GLU A 247 -0.20 16.10 -3.59
C GLU A 247 -1.07 15.08 -2.89
N MET A 248 -2.28 15.47 -2.46
CA MET A 248 -3.22 14.55 -1.80
C MET A 248 -3.74 13.51 -2.78
N LEU A 249 -3.86 13.83 -4.08
CA LEU A 249 -4.21 12.85 -5.10
C LEU A 249 -3.17 11.74 -5.22
N LEU A 250 -1.86 12.05 -5.06
CA LEU A 250 -0.81 11.03 -5.00
C LEU A 250 -1.06 10.05 -3.85
N LEU A 251 -1.29 10.57 -2.64
CA LEU A 251 -1.51 9.74 -1.45
C LEU A 251 -2.77 8.88 -1.58
N LYS A 252 -3.87 9.47 -2.04
CA LYS A 252 -5.15 8.77 -2.33
C LYS A 252 -4.96 7.68 -3.37
N GLY A 253 -4.22 7.99 -4.45
CA GLY A 253 -3.90 7.06 -5.52
C GLY A 253 -3.10 5.85 -5.01
N ILE A 254 -2.10 6.06 -4.14
CA ILE A 254 -1.31 4.98 -3.54
C ILE A 254 -2.21 4.08 -2.68
N VAL A 255 -3.02 4.66 -1.78
CA VAL A 255 -3.90 3.90 -0.88
C VAL A 255 -4.97 3.14 -1.67
N PHE A 256 -5.59 3.76 -2.68
CA PHE A 256 -6.58 3.11 -3.53
C PHE A 256 -5.96 1.98 -4.38
N SER A 257 -4.79 2.21 -4.96
CA SER A 257 -4.09 1.17 -5.74
C SER A 257 -3.64 0.01 -4.86
N ALA A 258 -3.23 0.29 -3.61
CA ALA A 258 -2.93 -0.76 -2.62
C ALA A 258 -4.19 -1.55 -2.25
N PHE A 259 -5.35 -0.88 -2.12
CA PHE A 259 -6.62 -1.57 -1.90
C PHE A 259 -6.91 -2.57 -3.02
N LEU A 260 -6.83 -2.15 -4.29
CA LEU A 260 -7.04 -3.02 -5.44
C LEU A 260 -5.99 -4.15 -5.52
N PHE A 261 -4.73 -3.83 -5.25
CA PHE A 261 -3.65 -4.81 -5.24
C PHE A 261 -3.89 -5.93 -4.23
N PHE A 262 -4.25 -5.58 -2.98
CA PHE A 262 -4.50 -6.57 -1.94
C PHE A 262 -5.82 -7.32 -2.10
N LEU A 263 -6.73 -6.91 -2.95
CA LEU A 263 -7.87 -7.74 -3.34
C LEU A 263 -7.43 -8.98 -4.13
N LEU A 264 -6.37 -8.87 -4.93
CA LEU A 264 -5.87 -9.97 -5.77
C LEU A 264 -4.73 -10.75 -5.11
N TRP A 265 -3.84 -10.07 -4.40
CA TRP A 265 -2.62 -10.63 -3.82
C TRP A 265 -2.88 -11.36 -2.50
N GLU A 266 -1.98 -12.28 -2.08
CA GLU A 266 -1.96 -12.76 -0.69
C GLU A 266 -1.87 -11.57 0.26
N THR A 267 -2.63 -11.60 1.38
CA THR A 267 -2.75 -10.41 2.20
C THR A 267 -2.86 -10.69 3.70
N ARG A 268 -2.35 -9.74 4.47
CA ARG A 268 -2.51 -9.60 5.93
C ARG A 268 -2.55 -8.12 6.29
N SER A 269 -3.20 -7.79 7.41
CA SER A 269 -3.27 -6.39 7.89
C SER A 269 -1.90 -5.73 8.07
N ARG A 270 -0.87 -6.49 8.46
CA ARG A 270 0.51 -5.96 8.59
C ARG A 270 1.06 -5.35 7.30
N TYR A 271 0.58 -5.79 6.13
CA TYR A 271 1.07 -5.25 4.85
C TYR A 271 0.69 -3.78 4.63
N LEU A 272 -0.28 -3.28 5.40
CA LEU A 272 -0.67 -1.88 5.39
C LEU A 272 0.23 -1.00 6.28
N PHE A 273 1.08 -1.61 7.11
CA PHE A 273 1.85 -0.88 8.11
C PHE A 273 2.77 0.18 7.50
N ASN A 274 3.42 -0.12 6.38
CA ASN A 274 4.29 0.84 5.69
C ASN A 274 3.54 2.08 5.14
N MET A 275 2.21 2.00 5.00
CA MET A 275 1.37 3.11 4.52
C MET A 275 0.79 3.96 5.66
N THR A 276 1.04 3.61 6.92
CA THR A 276 0.45 4.32 8.07
C THR A 276 0.71 5.82 8.09
N PRO A 277 1.88 6.34 7.67
CA PRO A 277 2.09 7.78 7.55
C PRO A 277 1.16 8.44 6.54
N LEU A 278 0.88 7.77 5.41
CA LEU A 278 -0.06 8.25 4.39
C LEU A 278 -1.49 8.25 4.93
N PHE A 279 -1.87 7.22 5.70
CA PHE A 279 -3.17 7.15 6.36
C PHE A 279 -3.39 8.32 7.32
N ILE A 280 -2.38 8.68 8.10
CA ILE A 280 -2.46 9.82 9.03
C ILE A 280 -2.65 11.14 8.28
N LEU A 281 -1.89 11.37 7.20
CA LEU A 281 -2.02 12.59 6.39
C LEU A 281 -3.41 12.69 5.74
N LEU A 282 -3.91 11.60 5.17
CA LEU A 282 -5.23 11.56 4.55
C LEU A 282 -6.37 11.65 5.58
N MET A 283 -6.18 11.13 6.79
CA MET A 283 -7.11 11.30 7.90
C MET A 283 -7.24 12.78 8.26
N VAL A 284 -6.12 13.51 8.36
CA VAL A 284 -6.14 14.97 8.64
C VAL A 284 -6.86 15.72 7.52
N ASP A 285 -6.59 15.46 6.25
CA ASP A 285 -7.31 16.07 5.11
C ASP A 285 -8.83 15.77 5.16
N GLY A 286 -9.21 14.55 5.57
CA GLY A 286 -10.61 14.19 5.79
C GLY A 286 -11.26 14.96 6.95
N MET A 287 -10.55 15.10 8.08
CA MET A 287 -11.01 15.88 9.22
C MET A 287 -11.19 17.36 8.88
N ASP A 288 -10.25 17.96 8.15
CA ASP A 288 -10.36 19.33 7.66
C ASP A 288 -11.55 19.51 6.72
N THR A 289 -11.83 18.50 5.90
CA THR A 289 -13.02 18.49 5.03
C THR A 289 -14.31 18.48 5.82
N VAL A 290 -14.41 17.65 6.87
CA VAL A 290 -15.57 17.62 7.78
C VAL A 290 -15.73 18.97 8.49
N LYS A 291 -14.64 19.52 9.03
CA LYS A 291 -14.66 20.83 9.69
C LYS A 291 -15.17 21.93 8.76
N ALA A 292 -14.64 22.02 7.54
CA ALA A 292 -15.07 23.01 6.56
C ALA A 292 -16.58 22.88 6.22
N PHE A 293 -17.07 21.65 6.11
CA PHE A 293 -18.49 21.38 5.91
C PHE A 293 -19.35 21.86 7.09
N LEU A 294 -18.97 21.53 8.32
CA LEU A 294 -19.70 21.99 9.53
C LEU A 294 -19.68 23.51 9.67
N ASP A 295 -18.57 24.16 9.36
CA ASP A 295 -18.48 25.63 9.40
C ASP A 295 -19.35 26.30 8.33
N SER A 296 -19.55 25.65 7.17
CA SER A 296 -20.47 26.11 6.14
C SER A 296 -21.95 26.09 6.60
N LEU A 297 -22.32 25.10 7.41
CA LEU A 297 -23.69 24.99 7.97
C LEU A 297 -23.96 26.04 9.04
N LYS A 298 -22.93 26.57 9.72
CA LYS A 298 -23.08 27.60 10.76
C LYS A 298 -23.22 29.02 10.19
N LYS A 299 -22.91 29.26 8.92
CA LYS A 299 -23.09 30.57 8.27
C LYS A 299 -24.52 30.64 7.71
N PRO A 300 -25.47 31.29 8.39
CA PRO A 300 -26.81 31.52 7.81
C PRO A 300 -26.65 32.40 6.57
N GLY A 301 -27.36 32.03 5.50
CA GLY A 301 -27.24 32.59 4.16
C GLY A 301 -27.21 34.11 4.11
N LYS A 302 -26.04 34.63 3.69
CA LYS A 302 -25.96 35.97 3.08
C LYS A 302 -26.11 35.85 1.55
N HIS A 303 -27.24 35.34 1.11
CA HIS A 303 -27.64 35.47 -0.28
C HIS A 303 -29.16 35.70 -0.32
N THR A 304 -29.55 36.93 -0.38
CA THR A 304 -30.75 37.52 -1.02
C THR A 304 -31.16 38.81 -0.29
N ALA A 305 -30.40 39.89 -0.46
CA ALA A 305 -30.91 41.22 -0.20
C ALA A 305 -30.03 42.29 -0.87
N GLU A 306 -29.84 42.21 -2.20
CA GLU A 306 -29.35 43.35 -2.99
C GLU A 306 -29.64 43.10 -4.48
N GLN A 307 -30.89 43.03 -4.85
CA GLN A 307 -31.39 43.30 -6.21
C GLN A 307 -32.90 43.51 -6.16
N THR A 308 -33.33 44.57 -5.48
CA THR A 308 -34.62 45.23 -5.79
C THR A 308 -34.60 46.64 -5.23
N THR A 309 -33.94 47.53 -5.94
CA THR A 309 -34.33 48.98 -5.93
C THR A 309 -33.66 49.67 -7.12
N VAL A 310 -34.56 50.14 -7.99
CA VAL A 310 -34.46 51.08 -9.11
C VAL A 310 -34.24 50.47 -10.47
#